data_74009f3994de9a8dad40ff30bb63a797
#
_entry.id   74009f3994de9a8dad40ff30bb63a797
#
_cell.length_a   1.000
_cell.length_b   1.000
_cell.length_c   1.000
_cell.angle_alpha   90.00
_cell.angle_beta   90.00
_cell.angle_gamma   90.00
#
_symmetry.space_group_name_H-M   'P 1'
#
loop_
_entity.id
_entity.type
_entity.pdbx_description
1 polymer ?
#
loop_
_entity_poly.entity_id
_entity_poly.type
_entity_poly.pdbx_seq_one_letter_code
_entity_poly.pdbx_strand_id
1 'polypeptide(L)'
;GSDLSLEEVRRLIAGVCAAPAAMDPRSWLDLVRESSSEALDEQLLALHAHIAQASQFGLDQPKPPKTRLSALRAELKRRGVDGFIIPRADEHQGEYVPPCASRLEWLTGFSGSAGAAVVLTDAAAIFIDGRYTLQVEAETDTQIFSAQHLVKNPVSKWLGEHVSPGQKIAFDPWLHTLNQVRKLRAALEKKGATLVSLDSNPLDAVWGEQPSTPISP
;
A
#
# COMPACT_ATOMS: atom_id res chain seq x y z
N GLY A 1 23.11 10.05 21.56
CA GLY A 1 22.75 8.76 21.02
C GLY A 1 21.24 8.71 20.90
N SER A 2 20.74 8.47 19.71
CA SER A 2 19.29 8.31 19.49
C SER A 2 18.96 6.86 19.76
N ASP A 3 18.28 6.59 20.87
CA ASP A 3 17.71 5.27 21.12
C ASP A 3 16.68 4.96 20.02
N LEU A 4 16.90 3.86 19.30
CA LEU A 4 15.96 3.36 18.32
C LEU A 4 14.64 3.00 19.01
N SER A 5 13.52 3.41 18.44
CA SER A 5 12.21 2.98 18.92
C SER A 5 12.02 1.47 18.71
N LEU A 6 11.15 0.84 19.50
CA LEU A 6 10.83 -0.59 19.37
C LEU A 6 10.36 -0.97 17.94
N GLU A 7 9.72 -0.04 17.26
CA GLU A 7 9.23 -0.23 15.90
C GLU A 7 10.37 -0.21 14.87
N GLU A 8 11.36 0.68 15.05
CA GLU A 8 12.56 0.73 14.20
C GLU A 8 13.40 -0.53 14.38
N VAL A 9 13.55 -1.02 15.61
CA VAL A 9 14.22 -2.29 15.91
C VAL A 9 13.51 -3.47 15.24
N ARG A 10 12.17 -3.53 15.32
CA ARG A 10 11.38 -4.58 14.66
C ARG A 10 11.52 -4.55 13.13
N ARG A 11 11.49 -3.38 12.50
CA ARG A 11 11.70 -3.21 11.05
C ARG A 11 13.09 -3.68 10.63
N LEU A 12 14.10 -3.36 11.42
CA LEU A 12 15.49 -3.76 11.15
C LEU A 12 15.64 -5.28 11.23
N ILE A 13 15.09 -5.91 12.27
CA ILE A 13 15.09 -7.36 12.44
C ILE A 13 14.33 -8.05 11.31
N ALA A 14 13.16 -7.55 10.94
CA ALA A 14 12.38 -8.10 9.81
C ALA A 14 13.17 -8.02 8.50
N GLY A 15 13.90 -6.92 8.25
CA GLY A 15 14.78 -6.79 7.09
C GLY A 15 15.93 -7.81 7.08
N VAL A 16 16.54 -8.05 8.23
CA VAL A 16 17.60 -9.07 8.39
C VAL A 16 17.06 -10.47 8.16
N CYS A 17 15.88 -10.80 8.68
CA CYS A 17 15.24 -12.11 8.51
C CYS A 17 14.81 -12.36 7.05
N ALA A 18 14.51 -11.31 6.28
CA ALA A 18 14.12 -11.39 4.88
C ALA A 18 15.32 -11.43 3.90
N ALA A 19 16.54 -11.26 4.38
CA ALA A 19 17.76 -11.26 3.53
C ALA A 19 17.98 -12.64 2.87
N PRO A 20 18.37 -12.68 1.57
CA PRO A 20 18.51 -13.95 0.83
C PRO A 20 19.66 -14.85 1.30
N ALA A 21 20.63 -14.32 2.04
CA ALA A 21 21.74 -15.06 2.63
C ALA A 21 21.51 -15.19 4.13
N ALA A 22 21.66 -16.40 4.66
CA ALA A 22 21.62 -16.64 6.10
C ALA A 22 22.77 -15.88 6.79
N MET A 23 22.50 -14.66 7.26
CA MET A 23 23.43 -13.92 8.10
C MET A 23 23.42 -14.54 9.51
N ASP A 24 24.61 -14.68 10.13
CA ASP A 24 24.70 -14.99 11.54
C ASP A 24 23.89 -13.95 12.34
N PRO A 25 22.90 -14.39 13.15
CA PRO A 25 22.09 -13.47 13.94
C PRO A 25 22.87 -12.48 14.82
N ARG A 26 24.13 -12.74 15.10
CA ARG A 26 25.00 -11.84 15.89
C ARG A 26 25.67 -10.75 15.06
N SER A 27 25.84 -10.95 13.76
CA SER A 27 26.57 -9.99 12.91
C SER A 27 25.80 -8.67 12.72
N TRP A 28 24.48 -8.66 12.84
CA TRP A 28 23.69 -7.42 12.75
C TRP A 28 23.66 -6.62 14.06
N LEU A 29 23.94 -7.25 15.21
CA LEU A 29 24.05 -6.53 16.48
C LEU A 29 25.16 -5.46 16.44
N ASP A 30 26.23 -5.71 15.68
CA ASP A 30 27.31 -4.75 15.51
C ASP A 30 26.88 -3.50 14.71
N LEU A 31 25.84 -3.60 13.88
CA LEU A 31 25.25 -2.46 13.16
C LEU A 31 24.40 -1.55 14.05
N VAL A 32 23.92 -2.07 15.17
CA VAL A 32 23.05 -1.35 16.12
C VAL A 32 23.83 -0.81 17.32
N ARG A 33 25.12 -1.21 17.46
CA ARG A 33 25.95 -0.91 18.62
C ARG A 33 26.55 0.49 18.59
N GLU A 34 26.03 1.40 19.45
CA GLU A 34 26.90 2.40 20.09
C GLU A 34 27.06 2.14 21.60
N SER A 35 26.15 1.40 22.24
CA SER A 35 26.30 0.90 23.64
C SER A 35 25.15 -0.04 24.00
N SER A 36 25.32 -1.34 23.83
CA SER A 36 24.34 -2.31 24.36
C SER A 36 24.88 -3.03 25.61
N SER A 37 23.98 -3.31 26.57
CA SER A 37 24.26 -4.20 27.65
C SER A 37 24.01 -5.66 27.22
N GLU A 38 24.69 -6.63 27.81
CA GLU A 38 24.51 -8.06 27.55
C GLU A 38 23.04 -8.51 27.67
N ALA A 39 22.30 -7.91 28.59
CA ALA A 39 20.86 -8.15 28.75
C ALA A 39 20.03 -7.65 27.56
N LEU A 40 20.43 -6.56 26.92
CA LEU A 40 19.76 -6.03 25.72
C LEU A 40 20.06 -6.93 24.50
N ASP A 41 21.30 -7.41 24.39
CA ASP A 41 21.68 -8.32 23.29
C ASP A 41 20.88 -9.63 23.35
N GLU A 42 20.67 -10.20 24.57
CA GLU A 42 19.82 -11.38 24.76
C GLU A 42 18.36 -11.12 24.36
N GLN A 43 17.81 -9.97 24.73
CA GLN A 43 16.44 -9.59 24.36
C GLN A 43 16.29 -9.41 22.83
N LEU A 44 17.27 -8.81 22.19
CA LEU A 44 17.28 -8.62 20.73
C LEU A 44 17.42 -9.95 19.99
N LEU A 45 18.26 -10.87 20.48
CA LEU A 45 18.38 -12.21 19.92
C LEU A 45 17.10 -13.04 20.11
N ALA A 46 16.46 -12.94 21.26
CA ALA A 46 15.17 -13.59 21.52
C ALA A 46 14.07 -13.03 20.59
N LEU A 47 14.04 -11.71 20.39
CA LEU A 47 13.10 -11.07 19.46
C LEU A 47 13.38 -11.50 18.02
N HIS A 48 14.65 -11.56 17.61
CA HIS A 48 15.05 -12.08 16.30
C HIS A 48 14.56 -13.52 16.08
N ALA A 49 14.80 -14.41 17.06
CA ALA A 49 14.36 -15.80 16.98
C ALA A 49 12.83 -15.90 16.87
N HIS A 50 12.09 -15.08 17.61
CA HIS A 50 10.63 -15.04 17.55
C HIS A 50 10.13 -14.58 16.18
N ILE A 51 10.70 -13.50 15.64
CA ILE A 51 10.34 -12.99 14.30
C ILE A 51 10.71 -14.00 13.20
N ALA A 52 11.89 -14.61 13.29
CA ALA A 52 12.32 -15.65 12.32
C ALA A 52 11.40 -16.87 12.36
N GLN A 53 10.95 -17.29 13.55
CA GLN A 53 10.00 -18.39 13.69
C GLN A 53 8.62 -18.02 13.14
N ALA A 54 8.11 -16.82 13.44
CA ALA A 54 6.85 -16.32 12.89
C ALA A 54 6.89 -16.24 11.35
N SER A 55 8.02 -15.81 10.79
CA SER A 55 8.26 -15.77 9.34
C SER A 55 8.25 -17.18 8.69
N GLN A 56 8.79 -18.19 9.37
CA GLN A 56 8.76 -19.59 8.90
C GLN A 56 7.32 -20.16 8.83
N PHE A 57 6.44 -19.72 9.74
CA PHE A 57 5.03 -20.13 9.74
C PHE A 57 4.14 -19.25 8.86
N GLY A 58 4.69 -18.24 8.18
CA GLY A 58 3.93 -17.35 7.29
C GLY A 58 2.92 -16.45 8.00
N LEU A 59 3.01 -16.32 9.33
CA LEU A 59 2.01 -15.65 10.17
C LEU A 59 2.19 -14.12 10.21
N ASP A 60 3.37 -13.58 9.84
CA ASP A 60 3.68 -12.14 9.96
C ASP A 60 4.28 -11.50 8.69
N GLN A 61 4.35 -12.22 7.57
CA GLN A 61 4.77 -11.59 6.31
C GLN A 61 3.56 -10.96 5.64
N PRO A 62 3.53 -9.64 5.46
CA PRO A 62 2.47 -9.03 4.67
C PRO A 62 2.50 -9.63 3.27
N LYS A 63 1.34 -10.09 2.79
CA LYS A 63 1.21 -10.71 1.45
C LYS A 63 1.92 -9.83 0.40
N PRO A 64 2.70 -10.40 -0.54
CA PRO A 64 3.38 -9.62 -1.56
C PRO A 64 2.38 -8.78 -2.38
N PRO A 65 2.77 -7.61 -2.91
CA PRO A 65 1.89 -6.74 -3.72
C PRO A 65 1.15 -7.47 -4.83
N LYS A 66 1.79 -8.44 -5.49
CA LYS A 66 1.18 -9.28 -6.53
C LYS A 66 -0.01 -10.09 -5.99
N THR A 67 0.12 -10.66 -4.80
CA THR A 67 -0.96 -11.42 -4.15
C THR A 67 -2.09 -10.51 -3.72
N ARG A 68 -1.79 -9.32 -3.17
CA ARG A 68 -2.78 -8.32 -2.77
C ARG A 68 -3.56 -7.81 -3.99
N LEU A 69 -2.86 -7.50 -5.08
CA LEU A 69 -3.48 -7.08 -6.35
C LEU A 69 -4.40 -8.18 -6.91
N SER A 70 -3.97 -9.43 -6.88
CA SER A 70 -4.77 -10.56 -7.35
C SER A 70 -6.04 -10.74 -6.50
N ALA A 71 -5.92 -10.62 -5.18
CA ALA A 71 -7.07 -10.67 -4.26
C ALA A 71 -8.06 -9.53 -4.52
N LEU A 72 -7.55 -8.29 -4.71
CA LEU A 72 -8.39 -7.15 -5.06
C LEU A 72 -9.11 -7.37 -6.39
N ARG A 73 -8.42 -7.83 -7.44
CA ARG A 73 -9.05 -8.12 -8.74
C ARG A 73 -10.15 -9.18 -8.63
N ALA A 74 -9.94 -10.22 -7.84
CA ALA A 74 -10.98 -11.24 -7.58
C ALA A 74 -12.20 -10.62 -6.89
N GLU A 75 -11.99 -9.73 -5.92
CA GLU A 75 -13.08 -9.04 -5.22
C GLU A 75 -13.82 -8.05 -6.14
N LEU A 76 -13.11 -7.31 -6.99
CA LEU A 76 -13.73 -6.43 -7.99
C LEU A 76 -14.61 -7.22 -8.97
N LYS A 77 -14.12 -8.37 -9.44
CA LYS A 77 -14.89 -9.28 -10.30
C LYS A 77 -16.14 -9.79 -9.58
N ARG A 78 -16.04 -10.16 -8.29
CA ARG A 78 -17.19 -10.59 -7.47
C ARG A 78 -18.25 -9.48 -7.36
N ARG A 79 -17.81 -8.21 -7.29
CA ARG A 79 -18.71 -7.03 -7.23
C ARG A 79 -19.24 -6.59 -8.59
N GLY A 80 -18.80 -7.20 -9.68
CA GLY A 80 -19.25 -6.87 -11.04
C GLY A 80 -18.74 -5.53 -11.55
N VAL A 81 -17.51 -5.15 -11.15
CA VAL A 81 -16.82 -3.93 -11.60
C VAL A 81 -15.48 -4.27 -12.24
N ASP A 82 -15.03 -3.43 -13.19
CA ASP A 82 -13.86 -3.68 -14.03
C ASP A 82 -12.61 -2.97 -13.53
N GLY A 83 -12.76 -2.08 -12.56
CA GLY A 83 -11.63 -1.38 -11.96
C GLY A 83 -12.01 -0.62 -10.69
N PHE A 84 -10.99 -0.19 -9.95
CA PHE A 84 -11.14 0.56 -8.72
C PHE A 84 -10.07 1.64 -8.57
N ILE A 85 -10.46 2.80 -8.03
CA ILE A 85 -9.59 3.95 -7.80
C ILE A 85 -9.30 4.04 -6.30
N ILE A 86 -8.02 4.06 -5.94
CA ILE A 86 -7.53 4.04 -4.57
C ILE A 86 -6.73 5.34 -4.33
N PRO A 87 -7.29 6.38 -3.71
CA PRO A 87 -6.55 7.57 -3.33
C PRO A 87 -5.74 7.31 -2.04
N ARG A 88 -4.69 8.10 -1.83
CA ARG A 88 -4.09 8.26 -0.51
C ARG A 88 -4.95 9.25 0.29
N ALA A 89 -5.97 8.76 0.91
CA ALA A 89 -6.92 9.54 1.70
C ALA A 89 -7.63 8.64 2.71
N ASP A 90 -8.08 9.25 3.78
CA ASP A 90 -9.10 8.75 4.69
C ASP A 90 -10.44 9.51 4.48
N GLU A 91 -11.44 9.18 5.24
CA GLU A 91 -12.77 9.82 5.22
C GLU A 91 -12.76 11.28 5.67
N HIS A 92 -11.72 11.71 6.37
CA HIS A 92 -11.54 13.08 6.85
C HIS A 92 -10.75 13.95 5.86
N GLN A 93 -10.18 13.34 4.79
CA GLN A 93 -9.29 14.00 3.83
C GLN A 93 -8.09 14.66 4.53
N GLY A 94 -7.63 14.05 5.63
CA GLY A 94 -6.50 14.51 6.43
C GLY A 94 -5.16 14.34 5.69
N GLU A 95 -4.19 15.19 6.08
CA GLU A 95 -2.81 15.07 5.59
C GLU A 95 -2.15 13.78 6.11
N TYR A 96 -2.46 13.41 7.34
CA TYR A 96 -1.97 12.19 7.99
C TYR A 96 -3.03 11.11 7.97
N VAL A 97 -2.81 10.12 7.12
CA VAL A 97 -3.71 8.95 7.01
C VAL A 97 -3.33 7.93 8.08
N PRO A 98 -4.26 7.51 8.96
CA PRO A 98 -3.95 6.52 9.98
C PRO A 98 -3.67 5.14 9.36
N PRO A 99 -2.93 4.25 10.05
CA PRO A 99 -2.58 2.91 9.53
C PRO A 99 -3.76 2.09 9.03
N CYS A 100 -4.92 2.18 9.69
CA CYS A 100 -6.14 1.49 9.28
C CYS A 100 -6.73 1.97 7.95
N ALA A 101 -6.37 3.20 7.51
CA ALA A 101 -6.80 3.79 6.25
C ALA A 101 -5.68 3.86 5.20
N SER A 102 -4.46 3.38 5.49
CA SER A 102 -3.31 3.38 4.56
C SER A 102 -3.45 2.36 3.43
N ARG A 103 -4.60 2.37 2.74
CA ARG A 103 -4.97 1.41 1.70
C ARG A 103 -4.04 1.42 0.51
N LEU A 104 -3.57 2.61 0.09
CA LEU A 104 -2.62 2.76 -1.01
C LEU A 104 -1.29 2.09 -0.67
N GLU A 105 -0.75 2.39 0.51
CA GLU A 105 0.50 1.80 1.00
C GLU A 105 0.38 0.28 1.14
N TRP A 106 -0.70 -0.21 1.75
CA TRP A 106 -0.93 -1.64 1.86
C TRP A 106 -0.94 -2.33 0.50
N LEU A 107 -1.61 -1.76 -0.51
CA LEU A 107 -1.72 -2.39 -1.83
C LEU A 107 -0.40 -2.37 -2.59
N THR A 108 0.31 -1.24 -2.57
CA THR A 108 1.43 -0.95 -3.48
C THR A 108 2.81 -0.98 -2.83
N GLY A 109 2.88 -0.87 -1.51
CA GLY A 109 4.11 -0.63 -0.75
C GLY A 109 4.51 0.84 -0.65
N PHE A 110 3.89 1.74 -1.43
CA PHE A 110 4.26 3.16 -1.48
C PHE A 110 3.81 3.93 -0.24
N SER A 111 4.77 4.49 0.50
CA SER A 111 4.56 5.22 1.75
C SER A 111 4.52 6.75 1.61
N GLY A 112 4.70 7.29 0.40
CA GLY A 112 4.74 8.74 0.17
C GLY A 112 3.42 9.44 0.50
N SER A 113 3.52 10.75 0.84
CA SER A 113 2.38 11.53 1.35
C SER A 113 1.38 12.00 0.29
N ALA A 114 1.64 11.79 -1.00
CA ALA A 114 0.72 12.16 -2.08
C ALA A 114 0.74 11.13 -3.20
N GLY A 115 -0.40 10.51 -3.47
CA GLY A 115 -0.52 9.49 -4.51
C GLY A 115 -1.92 8.94 -4.66
N ALA A 116 -2.09 8.12 -5.67
CA ALA A 116 -3.27 7.31 -5.91
C ALA A 116 -2.88 6.05 -6.68
N ALA A 117 -3.68 5.01 -6.63
CA ALA A 117 -3.56 3.89 -7.55
C ALA A 117 -4.87 3.67 -8.33
N VAL A 118 -4.74 3.07 -9.49
CA VAL A 118 -5.86 2.55 -10.24
C VAL A 118 -5.57 1.10 -10.56
N VAL A 119 -6.53 0.23 -10.29
CA VAL A 119 -6.48 -1.18 -10.63
C VAL A 119 -7.59 -1.46 -11.64
N LEU A 120 -7.21 -1.95 -12.81
CA LEU A 120 -8.09 -2.51 -13.82
C LEU A 120 -7.91 -4.03 -13.88
N THR A 121 -8.73 -4.70 -14.65
CA THR A 121 -8.67 -6.17 -14.83
C THR A 121 -7.29 -6.63 -15.28
N ASP A 122 -6.69 -5.92 -16.23
CA ASP A 122 -5.44 -6.27 -16.92
C ASP A 122 -4.30 -5.28 -16.70
N ALA A 123 -4.58 -4.10 -16.16
CA ALA A 123 -3.59 -3.05 -15.90
C ALA A 123 -3.66 -2.55 -14.45
N ALA A 124 -2.55 -2.02 -13.94
CA ALA A 124 -2.53 -1.27 -12.69
C ALA A 124 -1.50 -0.13 -12.79
N ALA A 125 -1.83 0.99 -12.19
CA ALA A 125 -0.97 2.16 -12.18
C ALA A 125 -0.94 2.80 -10.81
N ILE A 126 0.23 3.35 -10.45
CA ILE A 126 0.40 4.22 -9.30
C ILE A 126 0.74 5.63 -9.76
N PHE A 127 0.06 6.61 -9.19
CA PHE A 127 0.20 8.03 -9.53
C PHE A 127 0.88 8.73 -8.35
N ILE A 128 2.01 9.37 -8.61
CA ILE A 128 2.82 10.01 -7.57
C ILE A 128 3.14 11.46 -7.92
N ASP A 129 3.37 12.26 -6.89
CA ASP A 129 3.96 13.59 -7.04
C ASP A 129 5.43 13.45 -7.48
N GLY A 130 5.95 14.40 -8.26
CA GLY A 130 7.30 14.35 -8.80
C GLY A 130 8.41 14.27 -7.74
N ARG A 131 8.13 14.62 -6.49
CA ARG A 131 9.05 14.47 -5.36
C ARG A 131 9.34 13.00 -5.00
N TYR A 132 8.47 12.08 -5.39
CA TYR A 132 8.52 10.67 -4.99
C TYR A 132 9.00 9.73 -6.10
N THR A 133 9.60 10.24 -7.17
CA THR A 133 10.02 9.42 -8.33
C THR A 133 10.99 8.30 -7.94
N LEU A 134 12.01 8.60 -7.14
CA LEU A 134 12.96 7.58 -6.66
C LEU A 134 12.35 6.67 -5.60
N GLN A 135 11.47 7.22 -4.74
CA GLN A 135 10.84 6.46 -3.68
C GLN A 135 9.88 5.40 -4.24
N VAL A 136 9.09 5.74 -5.25
CA VAL A 136 8.17 4.76 -5.87
C VAL A 136 8.92 3.61 -6.53
N GLU A 137 10.08 3.87 -7.12
CA GLU A 137 10.94 2.82 -7.71
C GLU A 137 11.51 1.88 -6.65
N ALA A 138 11.80 2.40 -5.45
CA ALA A 138 12.35 1.62 -4.34
C ALA A 138 11.29 0.82 -3.57
N GLU A 139 10.07 1.36 -3.44
CA GLU A 139 9.03 0.82 -2.56
C GLU A 139 7.97 0.00 -3.31
N THR A 140 7.77 0.25 -4.61
CA THR A 140 6.69 -0.37 -5.40
C THR A 140 7.25 -1.29 -6.46
N ASP A 141 6.61 -2.44 -6.66
CA ASP A 141 6.91 -3.31 -7.80
C ASP A 141 6.42 -2.64 -9.11
N THR A 142 7.34 -1.98 -9.81
CA THR A 142 7.06 -1.25 -11.05
C THR A 142 6.74 -2.16 -12.24
N GLN A 143 6.94 -3.47 -12.13
CA GLN A 143 6.49 -4.46 -13.12
C GLN A 143 4.98 -4.74 -12.97
N ILE A 144 4.43 -4.49 -11.79
CA ILE A 144 3.01 -4.69 -11.48
C ILE A 144 2.23 -3.39 -11.60
N PHE A 145 2.78 -2.29 -11.05
CA PHE A 145 2.17 -0.97 -11.06
C PHE A 145 2.98 -0.02 -11.95
N SER A 146 2.42 0.41 -13.09
CA SER A 146 3.08 1.43 -13.90
C SER A 146 3.08 2.78 -13.16
N ALA A 147 4.26 3.34 -12.94
CA ALA A 147 4.40 4.64 -12.27
C ALA A 147 3.98 5.78 -13.20
N GLN A 148 3.10 6.65 -12.72
CA GLN A 148 2.56 7.79 -13.44
C GLN A 148 2.77 9.07 -12.63
N HIS A 149 2.93 10.19 -13.32
CA HIS A 149 3.05 11.48 -12.67
C HIS A 149 1.67 12.12 -12.50
N LEU A 150 1.25 12.41 -11.26
CA LEU A 150 -0.06 12.92 -10.87
C LEU A 150 -0.52 14.18 -11.65
N VAL A 151 0.43 15.05 -12.01
CA VAL A 151 0.14 16.31 -12.74
C VAL A 151 0.20 16.12 -14.27
N LYS A 152 1.25 15.44 -14.77
CA LYS A 152 1.45 15.27 -16.23
C LYS A 152 0.50 14.24 -16.82
N ASN A 153 0.20 13.19 -16.08
CA ASN A 153 -0.73 12.12 -16.46
C ASN A 153 -1.69 11.80 -15.30
N PRO A 154 -2.64 12.70 -14.99
CA PRO A 154 -3.57 12.48 -13.89
C PRO A 154 -4.46 11.26 -14.11
N VAL A 155 -4.98 10.69 -13.01
CA VAL A 155 -5.86 9.51 -13.01
C VAL A 155 -6.94 9.57 -14.07
N SER A 156 -7.60 10.72 -14.23
CA SER A 156 -8.68 10.90 -15.20
C SER A 156 -8.21 10.78 -16.67
N LYS A 157 -6.99 11.26 -16.97
CA LYS A 157 -6.40 11.13 -18.30
C LYS A 157 -6.01 9.68 -18.58
N TRP A 158 -5.29 9.06 -17.65
CA TRP A 158 -4.87 7.67 -17.78
C TRP A 158 -6.06 6.71 -17.94
N LEU A 159 -7.12 6.88 -17.14
CA LEU A 159 -8.36 6.13 -17.29
C LEU A 159 -8.94 6.30 -18.71
N GLY A 160 -8.97 7.54 -19.21
CA GLY A 160 -9.42 7.81 -20.58
C GLY A 160 -8.61 7.12 -21.69
N GLU A 161 -7.41 6.68 -21.41
CA GLU A 161 -6.52 5.94 -22.34
C GLU A 161 -6.63 4.42 -22.18
N HIS A 162 -7.06 3.91 -21.02
CA HIS A 162 -7.01 2.49 -20.67
C HIS A 162 -8.38 1.85 -20.50
N VAL A 163 -9.47 2.61 -20.43
CA VAL A 163 -10.81 2.04 -20.31
C VAL A 163 -11.49 1.85 -21.67
N SER A 164 -12.33 0.83 -21.74
CA SER A 164 -13.17 0.53 -22.90
C SER A 164 -14.64 0.89 -22.65
N PRO A 165 -15.44 1.12 -23.69
CA PRO A 165 -16.88 1.35 -23.57
C PRO A 165 -17.56 0.21 -22.80
N GLY A 166 -18.50 0.56 -21.93
CA GLY A 166 -19.26 -0.37 -21.10
C GLY A 166 -18.60 -0.77 -19.79
N GLN A 167 -17.30 -0.48 -19.58
CA GLN A 167 -16.63 -0.78 -18.33
C GLN A 167 -17.16 0.05 -17.17
N LYS A 168 -17.17 -0.56 -15.98
CA LYS A 168 -17.58 0.04 -14.72
C LYS A 168 -16.34 0.23 -13.83
N ILE A 169 -15.95 1.48 -13.64
CA ILE A 169 -14.84 1.84 -12.76
C ILE A 169 -15.42 2.31 -11.43
N ALA A 170 -15.02 1.62 -10.36
CA ALA A 170 -15.57 1.87 -9.03
C ALA A 170 -14.68 2.81 -8.22
N PHE A 171 -15.30 3.46 -7.24
CA PHE A 171 -14.62 4.29 -6.25
C PHE A 171 -15.33 4.22 -4.90
N ASP A 172 -14.61 4.54 -3.84
CA ASP A 172 -15.16 4.72 -2.50
C ASP A 172 -15.57 6.19 -2.32
N PRO A 173 -16.86 6.52 -2.16
CA PRO A 173 -17.33 7.89 -2.05
C PRO A 173 -16.81 8.63 -0.80
N TRP A 174 -16.44 7.92 0.25
CA TRP A 174 -15.88 8.52 1.46
C TRP A 174 -14.44 9.04 1.29
N LEU A 175 -13.74 8.54 0.27
CA LEU A 175 -12.33 8.85 0.03
C LEU A 175 -12.11 9.87 -1.10
N HIS A 176 -13.17 10.45 -1.66
CA HIS A 176 -13.08 11.34 -2.82
C HIS A 176 -13.88 12.62 -2.62
N THR A 177 -13.29 13.74 -2.99
CA THR A 177 -14.02 15.01 -3.05
C THR A 177 -14.98 15.06 -4.23
N LEU A 178 -16.04 15.84 -4.12
CA LEU A 178 -17.02 16.02 -5.20
C LEU A 178 -16.38 16.47 -6.53
N ASN A 179 -15.35 17.32 -6.46
CA ASN A 179 -14.64 17.79 -7.64
C ASN A 179 -13.82 16.66 -8.32
N GLN A 180 -13.20 15.77 -7.53
CA GLN A 180 -12.52 14.59 -8.07
C GLN A 180 -13.53 13.67 -8.78
N VAL A 181 -14.66 13.37 -8.11
CA VAL A 181 -15.70 12.52 -8.68
C VAL A 181 -16.25 13.10 -10.01
N ARG A 182 -16.51 14.42 -10.07
CA ARG A 182 -16.96 15.07 -11.30
C ARG A 182 -15.95 14.95 -12.44
N LYS A 183 -14.66 15.15 -12.17
CA LYS A 183 -13.58 15.02 -13.16
C LYS A 183 -13.44 13.58 -13.66
N LEU A 184 -13.48 12.61 -12.77
CA LEU A 184 -13.40 11.19 -13.10
C LEU A 184 -14.59 10.74 -13.94
N ARG A 185 -15.79 11.11 -13.51
CA ARG A 185 -17.04 10.81 -14.25
C ARG A 185 -17.00 11.35 -15.67
N ALA A 186 -16.68 12.62 -15.83
CA ALA A 186 -16.61 13.26 -17.16
C ALA A 186 -15.55 12.62 -18.07
N ALA A 187 -14.43 12.13 -17.51
CA ALA A 187 -13.42 11.43 -18.29
C ALA A 187 -13.89 10.05 -18.76
N LEU A 188 -14.56 9.29 -17.90
CA LEU A 188 -15.08 7.96 -18.20
C LEU A 188 -16.25 8.00 -19.18
N GLU A 189 -17.20 8.93 -18.99
CA GLU A 189 -18.35 9.13 -19.90
C GLU A 189 -17.91 9.42 -21.34
N LYS A 190 -16.84 10.19 -21.54
CA LYS A 190 -16.26 10.44 -22.87
C LYS A 190 -15.80 9.17 -23.59
N LYS A 191 -15.56 8.10 -22.83
CA LYS A 191 -15.12 6.78 -23.33
C LYS A 191 -16.25 5.75 -23.34
N GLY A 192 -17.46 6.14 -22.96
CA GLY A 192 -18.58 5.22 -22.81
C GLY A 192 -18.45 4.26 -21.62
N ALA A 193 -17.59 4.58 -20.67
CA ALA A 193 -17.44 3.87 -19.40
C ALA A 193 -18.20 4.60 -18.28
N THR A 194 -18.47 3.89 -17.17
CA THR A 194 -19.28 4.41 -16.08
C THR A 194 -18.47 4.46 -14.77
N LEU A 195 -18.61 5.55 -14.01
CA LEU A 195 -18.10 5.65 -12.65
C LEU A 195 -19.17 5.19 -11.65
N VAL A 196 -18.83 4.20 -10.80
CA VAL A 196 -19.75 3.56 -9.87
C VAL A 196 -19.26 3.75 -8.44
N SER A 197 -20.14 4.25 -7.55
CA SER A 197 -19.86 4.28 -6.11
C SER A 197 -20.11 2.89 -5.49
N LEU A 198 -19.25 2.50 -4.56
CA LEU A 198 -19.44 1.27 -3.76
C LEU A 198 -19.84 1.63 -2.34
N ASP A 199 -20.69 0.80 -1.74
CA ASP A 199 -21.16 0.96 -0.36
C ASP A 199 -20.08 0.56 0.67
N SER A 200 -19.09 -0.21 0.25
CA SER A 200 -17.94 -0.62 1.07
C SER A 200 -16.68 -0.73 0.23
N ASN A 201 -15.52 -0.44 0.86
CA ASN A 201 -14.24 -0.48 0.19
C ASN A 201 -13.83 -1.93 -0.12
N PRO A 202 -13.50 -2.28 -1.37
CA PRO A 202 -13.10 -3.64 -1.74
C PRO A 202 -11.73 -4.04 -1.16
N LEU A 203 -10.86 -3.07 -0.86
CA LEU A 203 -9.59 -3.34 -0.21
C LEU A 203 -9.79 -3.84 1.22
N ASP A 204 -10.71 -3.24 1.98
CA ASP A 204 -11.00 -3.65 3.35
C ASP A 204 -11.52 -5.09 3.42
N ALA A 205 -12.19 -5.56 2.36
CA ALA A 205 -12.65 -6.94 2.27
C ALA A 205 -11.52 -7.98 2.07
N VAL A 206 -10.37 -7.55 1.53
CA VAL A 206 -9.23 -8.44 1.23
C VAL A 206 -8.01 -8.20 2.12
N TRP A 207 -8.03 -7.13 2.90
CA TRP A 207 -7.00 -6.77 3.86
C TRP A 207 -7.26 -7.43 5.22
N GLY A 208 -6.89 -8.72 5.33
CA GLY A 208 -7.22 -9.54 6.51
C GLY A 208 -6.57 -9.06 7.82
N GLU A 209 -5.39 -8.43 7.73
CA GLU A 209 -4.62 -7.87 8.83
C GLU A 209 -4.75 -6.34 8.96
N GLN A 210 -5.87 -5.76 8.48
CA GLN A 210 -6.11 -4.32 8.58
C GLN A 210 -6.11 -3.87 10.05
N PRO A 211 -5.29 -2.85 10.40
CA PRO A 211 -5.29 -2.31 11.74
C PRO A 211 -6.67 -1.80 12.16
N SER A 212 -7.01 -1.95 13.43
CA SER A 212 -8.25 -1.39 13.96
C SER A 212 -8.24 0.14 13.94
N THR A 213 -9.40 0.74 13.75
CA THR A 213 -9.57 2.19 13.89
C THR A 213 -9.13 2.64 15.29
N PRO A 214 -8.32 3.70 15.42
CA PRO A 214 -7.96 4.23 16.72
C PRO A 214 -9.22 4.59 17.50
N ILE A 215 -9.35 4.05 18.70
CA ILE A 215 -10.39 4.50 19.63
C ILE A 215 -9.86 5.83 20.17
N SER A 216 -10.49 6.93 19.76
CA SER A 216 -10.19 8.23 20.33
C SER A 216 -10.53 8.24 21.82
N PRO A 217 -9.66 8.77 22.67
CA PRO A 217 -10.00 9.00 24.06
C PRO A 217 -11.09 10.06 24.21
#